data_f56539adb6c140df7e7fe5be0097146d
#
_entry.id   f56539adb6c140df7e7fe5be0097146d
#
_cell.length_a   1.000
_cell.length_b   1.000
_cell.length_c   1.000
_cell.angle_alpha   90.00
_cell.angle_beta   90.00
_cell.angle_gamma   90.00
#
_symmetry.space_group_name_H-M   'P 1'
#
loop_
_entity.id
_entity.type
_entity.pdbx_description
1 polymer ?
#
loop_
_entity_poly.entity_id
_entity_poly.type
_entity_poly.pdbx_seq_one_letter_code
_entity_poly.pdbx_strand_id
1 'polypeptide(L)'
;EVQLVESGGGLVQPGGSLTLSCAASGSRVSFLSMAWYRQAPGKKRELVAGISRDGSTDYIDSVKGRFTISRDNAKNSVYLQMNSLRAEDTAVYYCYAYRWTTRRTYWGQGTLVTVSS
;
A
#
# COMPACT_ATOMS: atom_id res chain seq x y z
N GLU A 1 -6.40 -9.80 16.81
CA GLU A 1 -5.44 -8.76 16.47
C GLU A 1 -4.81 -8.99 15.10
N VAL A 2 -4.74 -7.96 14.27
CA VAL A 2 -4.19 -8.04 12.93
C VAL A 2 -2.79 -7.44 12.93
N GLN A 3 -1.84 -8.12 12.28
CA GLN A 3 -0.51 -7.59 12.05
C GLN A 3 -0.25 -7.48 10.55
N LEU A 4 0.39 -6.39 10.15
CA LEU A 4 0.69 -6.07 8.76
C LEU A 4 2.19 -5.84 8.61
N VAL A 5 2.81 -6.51 7.64
CA VAL A 5 4.25 -6.41 7.39
C VAL A 5 4.47 -6.03 5.93
N GLU A 6 5.00 -4.84 5.70
CA GLU A 6 5.33 -4.37 4.35
C GLU A 6 6.72 -4.83 3.94
N SER A 7 6.89 -5.00 2.64
CA SER A 7 8.19 -5.27 2.01
C SER A 7 8.17 -4.76 0.58
N GLY A 8 9.35 -4.71 -0.04
CA GLY A 8 9.50 -4.39 -1.46
C GLY A 8 9.97 -2.97 -1.76
N GLY A 9 10.12 -2.13 -0.72
CA GLY A 9 10.67 -0.79 -0.92
C GLY A 9 12.15 -0.81 -1.29
N GLY A 10 12.63 0.32 -1.72
CA GLY A 10 14.03 0.49 -2.09
C GLY A 10 14.26 1.72 -2.94
N LEU A 11 15.47 1.79 -3.49
CA LEU A 11 15.90 2.87 -4.37
C LEU A 11 15.63 2.46 -5.82
N VAL A 12 15.03 3.36 -6.59
CA VAL A 12 14.70 3.13 -7.99
C VAL A 12 14.89 4.43 -8.76
N GLN A 13 15.21 4.32 -10.04
CA GLN A 13 15.35 5.49 -10.92
C GLN A 13 13.97 5.97 -11.38
N PRO A 14 13.83 7.27 -11.72
CA PRO A 14 12.63 7.77 -12.37
C PRO A 14 12.26 6.94 -13.60
N GLY A 15 10.98 6.66 -13.75
CA GLY A 15 10.47 5.78 -14.81
C GLY A 15 10.50 4.31 -14.47
N GLY A 16 11.15 3.93 -13.37
CA GLY A 16 11.24 2.55 -12.93
C GLY A 16 9.97 2.06 -12.25
N SER A 17 10.02 0.80 -11.80
CA SER A 17 8.89 0.11 -11.20
C SER A 17 9.31 -0.59 -9.92
N LEU A 18 8.36 -0.68 -8.97
CA LEU A 18 8.49 -1.49 -7.74
C LEU A 18 7.14 -2.13 -7.46
N THR A 19 7.17 -3.28 -6.80
CA THR A 19 5.96 -3.88 -6.22
C THR A 19 6.13 -3.96 -4.71
N LEU A 20 5.24 -3.29 -3.99
CA LEU A 20 5.19 -3.40 -2.54
C LEU A 20 4.24 -4.52 -2.15
N SER A 21 4.59 -5.24 -1.09
CA SER A 21 3.79 -6.33 -0.53
C SER A 21 3.41 -6.02 0.90
N CYS A 22 2.22 -6.41 1.28
CA CYS A 22 1.75 -6.33 2.66
C CYS A 22 1.21 -7.70 3.05
N ALA A 23 1.94 -8.41 3.89
CA ALA A 23 1.51 -9.70 4.42
C ALA A 23 0.71 -9.47 5.70
N ALA A 24 -0.50 -10.03 5.76
CA ALA A 24 -1.36 -9.90 6.92
C ALA A 24 -1.39 -11.21 7.71
N SER A 25 -1.53 -11.08 9.03
CA SER A 25 -1.80 -12.20 9.92
C SER A 25 -2.85 -11.80 10.95
N GLY A 26 -3.55 -12.78 11.54
CA GLY A 26 -4.61 -12.52 12.51
C GLY A 26 -5.98 -12.31 11.91
N SER A 27 -6.10 -12.20 10.60
CA SER A 27 -7.35 -12.13 9.85
C SER A 27 -7.08 -12.47 8.40
N ARG A 28 -8.11 -12.94 7.68
CA ARG A 28 -8.06 -13.06 6.23
C ARG A 28 -8.19 -11.68 5.61
N VAL A 29 -7.36 -11.38 4.60
CA VAL A 29 -7.43 -10.11 3.90
C VAL A 29 -8.79 -9.88 3.23
N SER A 30 -9.49 -10.96 2.85
CA SER A 30 -10.82 -10.87 2.25
C SER A 30 -11.88 -10.32 3.23
N PHE A 31 -11.61 -10.31 4.54
CA PHE A 31 -12.52 -9.78 5.55
C PHE A 31 -12.19 -8.34 5.93
N LEU A 32 -11.15 -7.77 5.33
CA LEU A 32 -10.65 -6.44 5.68
C LEU A 32 -10.87 -5.48 4.51
N SER A 33 -11.08 -4.19 4.83
CA SER A 33 -10.85 -3.13 3.87
C SER A 33 -9.40 -2.70 4.04
N MET A 34 -8.63 -2.67 2.95
CA MET A 34 -7.21 -2.41 3.04
C MET A 34 -6.81 -1.27 2.11
N ALA A 35 -5.68 -0.65 2.44
CA ALA A 35 -5.21 0.49 1.67
C ALA A 35 -3.70 0.63 1.81
N TRP A 36 -3.12 1.38 0.87
CA TRP A 36 -1.77 1.89 0.96
C TRP A 36 -1.83 3.38 1.18
N TYR A 37 -1.11 3.85 2.18
CA TYR A 37 -0.87 5.27 2.45
C TYR A 37 0.59 5.57 2.19
N ARG A 38 0.93 6.83 2.02
CA ARG A 38 2.34 7.26 1.96
C ARG A 38 2.53 8.55 2.71
N GLN A 39 3.74 8.75 3.19
CA GLN A 39 4.14 9.99 3.84
C GLN A 39 5.48 10.43 3.26
N ALA A 40 5.45 11.51 2.48
CA ALA A 40 6.65 12.13 1.95
C ALA A 40 7.32 13.00 3.02
N PRO A 41 8.63 13.28 2.89
CA PRO A 41 9.33 14.11 3.87
C PRO A 41 8.64 15.46 4.07
N GLY A 42 8.38 15.79 5.35
CA GLY A 42 7.75 17.06 5.72
C GLY A 42 6.29 17.20 5.40
N LYS A 43 5.64 16.14 4.91
CA LYS A 43 4.22 16.17 4.52
C LYS A 43 3.39 15.27 5.40
N LYS A 44 2.06 15.44 5.32
CA LYS A 44 1.12 14.59 6.03
C LYS A 44 0.99 13.25 5.31
N ARG A 45 0.62 12.21 6.05
CA ARG A 45 0.28 10.90 5.49
C ARG A 45 -0.97 11.05 4.63
N GLU A 46 -0.95 10.47 3.43
CA GLU A 46 -2.07 10.53 2.50
C GLU A 46 -2.43 9.13 2.00
N LEU A 47 -3.71 8.93 1.73
CA LEU A 47 -4.19 7.70 1.08
C LEU A 47 -3.67 7.68 -0.36
N VAL A 48 -3.18 6.53 -0.80
CA VAL A 48 -2.71 6.33 -2.18
C VAL A 48 -3.70 5.49 -2.96
N ALA A 49 -4.07 4.34 -2.42
CA ALA A 49 -4.94 3.37 -3.08
C ALA A 49 -5.67 2.54 -2.04
N GLY A 50 -6.90 2.17 -2.33
CA GLY A 50 -7.70 1.33 -1.44
C GLY A 50 -8.35 0.18 -2.17
N ILE A 51 -8.58 -0.90 -1.44
CA ILE A 51 -9.33 -2.06 -1.91
C ILE A 51 -10.33 -2.47 -0.82
N SER A 52 -11.60 -2.51 -1.17
CA SER A 52 -12.65 -2.89 -0.24
C SER A 52 -12.85 -4.39 -0.22
N ARG A 53 -13.70 -4.88 0.71
CA ARG A 53 -13.93 -6.33 0.85
C ARG A 53 -14.49 -6.96 -0.42
N ASP A 54 -15.28 -6.23 -1.19
CA ASP A 54 -15.84 -6.74 -2.45
C ASP A 54 -14.85 -6.68 -3.62
N GLY A 55 -13.64 -6.19 -3.38
CA GLY A 55 -12.60 -6.11 -4.39
C GLY A 55 -12.59 -4.82 -5.20
N SER A 56 -13.52 -3.89 -4.96
CA SER A 56 -13.50 -2.60 -5.65
C SER A 56 -12.29 -1.76 -5.19
N THR A 57 -11.74 -0.97 -6.09
CA THR A 57 -10.52 -0.21 -5.86
C THR A 57 -10.71 1.27 -6.13
N ASP A 58 -9.95 2.07 -5.40
CA ASP A 58 -9.89 3.53 -5.56
C ASP A 58 -8.44 3.99 -5.53
N TYR A 59 -8.17 5.09 -6.23
CA TYR A 59 -6.82 5.67 -6.33
C TYR A 59 -6.88 7.19 -6.22
N ILE A 60 -5.85 7.81 -5.64
CA ILE A 60 -5.69 9.25 -5.79
C ILE A 60 -5.32 9.59 -7.24
N ASP A 61 -5.69 10.78 -7.68
CA ASP A 61 -5.55 11.15 -9.09
C ASP A 61 -4.10 11.08 -9.58
N SER A 62 -3.14 11.45 -8.74
CA SER A 62 -1.73 11.49 -9.14
C SER A 62 -1.13 10.13 -9.46
N VAL A 63 -1.77 9.02 -9.04
CA VAL A 63 -1.25 7.67 -9.27
C VAL A 63 -2.11 6.85 -10.24
N LYS A 64 -3.27 7.37 -10.64
CA LYS A 64 -4.15 6.66 -11.58
C LYS A 64 -3.39 6.35 -12.88
N GLY A 65 -3.54 5.11 -13.35
CA GLY A 65 -2.86 4.64 -14.55
C GLY A 65 -1.41 4.23 -14.34
N ARG A 66 -0.83 4.53 -13.17
CA ARG A 66 0.54 4.14 -12.83
C ARG A 66 0.62 3.09 -11.74
N PHE A 67 -0.25 3.19 -10.74
CA PHE A 67 -0.27 2.26 -9.59
C PHE A 67 -1.49 1.37 -9.66
N THR A 68 -1.33 0.12 -9.21
CA THR A 68 -2.41 -0.85 -9.12
C THR A 68 -2.34 -1.54 -7.76
N ILE A 69 -3.43 -1.45 -7.00
CA ILE A 69 -3.60 -2.24 -5.77
C ILE A 69 -4.30 -3.55 -6.12
N SER A 70 -3.84 -4.64 -5.52
CA SER A 70 -4.41 -5.96 -5.75
C SER A 70 -4.34 -6.79 -4.47
N ARG A 71 -5.07 -7.90 -4.46
CA ARG A 71 -5.17 -8.77 -3.31
C ARG A 71 -5.00 -10.22 -3.76
N ASP A 72 -4.19 -10.98 -3.01
CA ASP A 72 -4.04 -12.42 -3.18
C ASP A 72 -4.53 -13.09 -1.90
N ASN A 73 -5.73 -13.65 -1.95
CA ASN A 73 -6.35 -14.29 -0.79
C ASN A 73 -5.57 -15.54 -0.35
N ALA A 74 -4.99 -16.28 -1.29
CA ALA A 74 -4.24 -17.49 -0.97
C ALA A 74 -2.97 -17.17 -0.19
N LYS A 75 -2.33 -16.05 -0.49
CA LYS A 75 -1.12 -15.59 0.21
C LYS A 75 -1.44 -14.64 1.36
N ASN A 76 -2.71 -14.33 1.57
CA ASN A 76 -3.18 -13.40 2.59
C ASN A 76 -2.44 -12.06 2.54
N SER A 77 -2.29 -11.52 1.34
CA SER A 77 -1.47 -10.35 1.09
C SER A 77 -2.17 -9.37 0.16
N VAL A 78 -1.74 -8.11 0.27
CA VAL A 78 -2.16 -7.02 -0.62
C VAL A 78 -0.90 -6.42 -1.21
N TYR A 79 -0.98 -5.98 -2.47
CA TYR A 79 0.16 -5.48 -3.22
C TYR A 79 -0.13 -4.09 -3.75
N LEU A 80 0.94 -3.32 -3.96
CA LEU A 80 0.90 -2.07 -4.72
C LEU A 80 1.95 -2.17 -5.82
N GLN A 81 1.50 -2.37 -7.05
CA GLN A 81 2.36 -2.31 -8.23
C GLN A 81 2.52 -0.86 -8.62
N MET A 82 3.74 -0.35 -8.60
CA MET A 82 4.05 1.04 -8.89
C MET A 82 4.88 1.10 -10.17
N ASN A 83 4.32 1.67 -11.21
CA ASN A 83 5.00 1.86 -12.50
C ASN A 83 5.24 3.34 -12.75
N SER A 84 6.13 3.65 -13.68
CA SER A 84 6.43 5.01 -14.11
C SER A 84 6.69 5.93 -12.92
N LEU A 85 7.55 5.48 -12.02
CA LEU A 85 7.82 6.16 -10.76
C LEU A 85 8.45 7.53 -11.00
N ARG A 86 8.07 8.50 -10.17
CA ARG A 86 8.50 9.90 -10.22
C ARG A 86 9.19 10.26 -8.92
N ALA A 87 10.01 11.32 -8.95
CA ALA A 87 10.69 11.80 -7.74
C ALA A 87 9.70 12.12 -6.62
N GLU A 88 8.55 12.68 -6.94
CA GLU A 88 7.52 13.02 -5.94
C GLU A 88 6.81 11.80 -5.36
N ASP A 89 7.03 10.60 -5.88
CA ASP A 89 6.54 9.36 -5.26
C ASP A 89 7.42 8.91 -4.09
N THR A 90 8.57 9.56 -3.87
CA THR A 90 9.46 9.26 -2.74
C THR A 90 8.71 9.46 -1.43
N ALA A 91 8.62 8.41 -0.64
CA ALA A 91 7.88 8.45 0.64
C ALA A 91 8.08 7.14 1.38
N VAL A 92 7.68 7.12 2.65
CA VAL A 92 7.42 5.87 3.37
C VAL A 92 6.01 5.44 3.03
N TYR A 93 5.85 4.21 2.57
CA TYR A 93 4.57 3.62 2.21
C TYR A 93 4.12 2.69 3.32
N TYR A 94 2.86 2.86 3.75
CA TYR A 94 2.27 2.12 4.86
C TYR A 94 1.09 1.31 4.38
N CYS A 95 1.03 0.07 4.82
CA CYS A 95 -0.14 -0.78 4.69
C CYS A 95 -1.13 -0.46 5.81
N TYR A 96 -2.41 -0.43 5.47
CA TYR A 96 -3.49 -0.11 6.38
C TYR A 96 -4.60 -1.13 6.23
N ALA A 97 -5.24 -1.51 7.33
CA ALA A 97 -6.39 -2.39 7.31
C ALA A 97 -7.45 -1.92 8.29
N TYR A 98 -8.71 -2.04 7.87
CA TYR A 98 -9.87 -1.83 8.73
C TYR A 98 -10.62 -3.15 8.88
N ARG A 99 -10.82 -3.58 10.13
CA ARG A 99 -11.54 -4.80 10.45
C ARG A 99 -12.96 -4.44 10.84
N TRP A 100 -13.91 -4.86 10.02
CA TRP A 100 -15.32 -4.47 10.17
C TRP A 100 -15.98 -5.05 11.41
N THR A 101 -15.59 -6.28 11.82
CA THR A 101 -16.21 -6.96 12.97
C THR A 101 -15.91 -6.27 14.28
N THR A 102 -14.73 -5.64 14.40
CA THR A 102 -14.30 -4.98 15.63
C THR A 102 -14.22 -3.47 15.50
N ARG A 103 -14.36 -2.94 14.27
CA ARG A 103 -14.20 -1.52 13.95
C ARG A 103 -12.81 -1.00 14.34
N ARG A 104 -11.79 -1.86 14.27
CA ARG A 104 -10.41 -1.49 14.58
C ARG A 104 -9.62 -1.29 13.31
N THR A 105 -8.62 -0.42 13.43
CA THR A 105 -7.68 -0.12 12.36
C THR A 105 -6.29 -0.61 12.73
N TYR A 106 -5.52 -0.98 11.71
CA TYR A 106 -4.18 -1.52 11.88
C TYR A 106 -3.26 -0.90 10.85
N TRP A 107 -2.01 -0.68 11.25
CA TRP A 107 -0.98 -0.11 10.40
C TRP A 107 0.24 -1.01 10.42
N GLY A 108 0.89 -1.14 9.26
CA GLY A 108 2.24 -1.69 9.21
C GLY A 108 3.27 -0.66 9.65
N GLN A 109 4.53 -1.06 9.65
CA GLN A 109 5.65 -0.21 10.09
C GLN A 109 6.14 0.71 8.98
N GLY A 110 5.80 0.41 7.73
CA GLY A 110 6.21 1.20 6.59
C GLY A 110 7.42 0.65 5.87
N THR A 111 7.52 0.96 4.58
CA THR A 111 8.67 0.64 3.75
C THR A 111 9.05 1.87 2.93
N LEU A 112 10.34 2.20 2.90
CA LEU A 112 10.81 3.41 2.23
C LEU A 112 10.97 3.15 0.73
N VAL A 113 10.41 4.05 -0.07
CA VAL A 113 10.62 4.10 -1.52
C VAL A 113 11.31 5.43 -1.84
N THR A 114 12.46 5.35 -2.48
CA THR A 114 13.21 6.53 -2.92
C THR A 114 13.36 6.46 -4.43
N VAL A 115 12.87 7.50 -5.11
CA VAL A 115 12.96 7.62 -6.57
C VAL A 115 13.92 8.75 -6.87
N SER A 116 15.10 8.39 -7.39
CA SER A 116 16.19 9.34 -7.61
C SER A 116 17.13 8.83 -8.69
N SER A 117 17.61 9.73 -9.51
CA SER A 117 18.63 9.40 -10.52
C SER A 117 20.04 9.41 -9.94
#